data_f5cf39a2740b2ed6e1935bd5a0811c41
#
_entry.id   f5cf39a2740b2ed6e1935bd5a0811c41
#
_cell.length_a   1.000
_cell.length_b   1.000
_cell.length_c   1.000
_cell.angle_alpha   90.00
_cell.angle_beta   90.00
_cell.angle_gamma   90.00
#
_symmetry.space_group_name_H-M   'P 1'
#
loop_
_entity.id
_entity.type
_entity.pdbx_description
1 polymer ?
#
loop_
_entity_poly.entity_id
_entity_poly.type
_entity_poly.pdbx_seq_one_letter_code
_entity_poly.pdbx_strand_id
1 'polypeptide(L)'
;MKRSIFAVIALTMLTAWRPYPTAAGWRDGASRGARGITVGPIENTYHPGVGYGSAAFDRSLDECARSGAEWIAITPFGRVADLAGRGVDPTFEAPFEENRANIARSIKMAHARGLKVMLVPHLWVESGEWRALIDPKTDEGWGAWAESYGAFVLGWAKVAAATGVEMFLAGVELRSWVTTGRAPSFGSILRKIRGIFPGILTYSANWDDVDQTVILGDLDVIGINAFYPLAQKNGASQAELFEGGRQVRAKVHALAETWHRPVLFTEIGYTTRPDPAIRPWEWPDKMKSVKVDEFAQAQAYHHLVAPLLDEPYFAGFFVWRVYSDPDDVSQEAEWGFSPRGKLAELVVRDAFAASWAGDANRQLGWALGARVPGLYR
;
A
#
# COMPACT_ATOMS: atom_id res chain seq x y z
N MET A 1 10.64 59.00 -36.78
CA MET A 1 9.70 57.97 -36.35
C MET A 1 10.36 56.61 -36.47
N LYS A 2 10.89 56.06 -35.33
CA LYS A 2 11.49 54.75 -35.26
C LYS A 2 10.48 53.83 -34.55
N ARG A 3 9.96 52.82 -35.24
CA ARG A 3 9.08 51.80 -34.67
C ARG A 3 9.99 50.67 -34.11
N SER A 4 9.99 50.53 -32.81
CA SER A 4 10.62 49.38 -32.13
C SER A 4 9.63 48.22 -32.18
N ILE A 5 10.08 47.12 -32.79
CA ILE A 5 9.36 45.83 -32.78
C ILE A 5 9.85 45.05 -31.58
N PHE A 6 8.98 44.87 -30.58
CA PHE A 6 9.21 43.93 -29.49
C PHE A 6 8.86 42.51 -29.97
N ALA A 7 9.88 41.70 -30.14
CA ALA A 7 9.70 40.28 -30.37
C ALA A 7 9.43 39.60 -29.02
N VAL A 8 8.23 39.10 -28.83
CA VAL A 8 7.87 38.25 -27.70
C VAL A 8 8.33 36.86 -28.05
N ILE A 9 9.43 36.39 -27.43
CA ILE A 9 9.86 35.03 -27.48
C ILE A 9 8.97 34.21 -26.55
N ALA A 10 8.00 33.52 -27.11
CA ALA A 10 7.21 32.51 -26.40
C ALA A 10 8.12 31.30 -26.16
N LEU A 11 8.62 31.16 -24.94
CA LEU A 11 9.35 29.97 -24.51
C LEU A 11 8.32 28.86 -24.28
N THR A 12 8.01 28.10 -25.32
CA THR A 12 7.26 26.85 -25.22
C THR A 12 8.16 25.85 -24.51
N MET A 13 7.91 25.68 -23.20
CA MET A 13 8.41 24.51 -22.50
C MET A 13 7.75 23.28 -23.12
N LEU A 14 8.43 22.66 -24.06
CA LEU A 14 8.19 21.29 -24.45
C LEU A 14 8.53 20.42 -23.21
N THR A 15 7.55 20.24 -22.33
CA THR A 15 7.59 19.10 -21.42
C THR A 15 7.60 17.89 -22.32
N ALA A 16 8.77 17.24 -22.43
CA ALA A 16 8.91 15.98 -23.15
C ALA A 16 7.86 15.03 -22.52
N TRP A 17 6.82 14.79 -23.28
CA TRP A 17 5.79 13.81 -22.97
C TRP A 17 6.53 12.47 -22.89
N ARG A 18 6.89 12.06 -21.68
CA ARG A 18 7.30 10.67 -21.48
C ARG A 18 6.00 9.90 -21.65
N PRO A 19 5.91 9.03 -22.67
CA PRO A 19 4.74 8.17 -22.76
C PRO A 19 4.61 7.50 -21.39
N TYR A 20 3.37 7.32 -20.90
CA TYR A 20 3.10 6.38 -19.83
C TYR A 20 4.11 5.26 -19.98
N PRO A 21 4.78 4.81 -18.92
CA PRO A 21 5.09 3.42 -18.88
C PRO A 21 3.72 2.77 -19.03
N THR A 22 3.35 2.42 -20.25
CA THR A 22 2.08 1.79 -20.52
C THR A 22 1.92 0.76 -19.43
N ALA A 23 0.71 0.57 -18.90
CA ALA A 23 0.45 -0.53 -17.98
C ALA A 23 1.05 -1.85 -18.47
N ALA A 24 1.33 -1.99 -19.75
CA ALA A 24 2.21 -2.92 -20.41
C ALA A 24 3.62 -2.97 -19.81
N GLY A 25 4.34 -1.90 -19.63
CA GLY A 25 5.70 -1.93 -19.03
C GLY A 25 5.71 -2.34 -17.57
N TRP A 26 4.62 -2.12 -16.83
CA TRP A 26 4.41 -2.61 -15.48
C TRP A 26 4.02 -4.09 -15.44
N ARG A 27 3.40 -4.56 -16.49
CA ARG A 27 2.96 -5.92 -16.68
C ARG A 27 3.97 -6.75 -17.43
N ASP A 28 5.12 -6.18 -17.77
CA ASP A 28 6.11 -6.83 -18.61
C ASP A 28 7.22 -7.55 -17.89
N GLY A 29 7.82 -8.38 -18.62
CA GLY A 29 8.75 -9.32 -18.09
C GLY A 29 8.03 -10.42 -17.33
N ALA A 30 6.92 -10.90 -17.85
CA ALA A 30 5.98 -11.80 -17.22
C ALA A 30 4.97 -11.11 -16.33
N SER A 31 4.63 -9.92 -16.65
CA SER A 31 4.11 -9.06 -15.66
C SER A 31 2.64 -8.86 -15.82
N ARG A 32 2.02 -9.46 -14.97
CA ARG A 32 0.72 -9.17 -14.44
C ARG A 32 0.88 -8.01 -13.46
N GLY A 33 -0.15 -7.23 -13.17
CA GLY A 33 -0.13 -6.23 -12.11
C GLY A 33 0.22 -6.84 -10.74
N ALA A 34 0.60 -6.03 -9.78
CA ALA A 34 1.06 -6.51 -8.48
C ALA A 34 -0.03 -7.27 -7.73
N ARG A 35 0.12 -8.58 -7.63
CA ARG A 35 -0.67 -9.51 -6.82
C ARG A 35 0.02 -9.66 -5.48
N GLY A 36 -0.27 -8.74 -4.56
CA GLY A 36 0.51 -8.55 -3.36
C GLY A 36 -0.20 -8.91 -2.07
N ILE A 37 0.59 -9.36 -1.09
CA ILE A 37 0.16 -9.52 0.30
C ILE A 37 1.18 -8.82 1.19
N THR A 38 0.71 -8.03 2.14
CA THR A 38 1.56 -7.47 3.19
C THR A 38 1.74 -8.52 4.28
N VAL A 39 3.00 -8.85 4.55
CA VAL A 39 3.36 -9.71 5.68
C VAL A 39 3.85 -8.81 6.81
N GLY A 40 2.97 -8.50 7.75
CA GLY A 40 3.28 -7.67 8.90
C GLY A 40 4.25 -8.38 9.86
N PRO A 41 5.11 -7.63 10.56
CA PRO A 41 5.96 -8.23 11.58
C PRO A 41 5.12 -8.63 12.78
N ILE A 42 5.52 -9.70 13.46
CA ILE A 42 5.22 -9.89 14.87
C ILE A 42 6.38 -9.26 15.63
N GLU A 43 6.06 -8.35 16.54
CA GLU A 43 7.06 -7.59 17.27
C GLU A 43 7.98 -8.52 18.06
N ASN A 44 9.28 -8.52 17.75
CA ASN A 44 10.27 -9.41 18.32
C ASN A 44 10.34 -9.34 19.86
N THR A 45 10.05 -8.19 20.45
CA THR A 45 10.05 -8.01 21.90
C THR A 45 9.05 -8.91 22.60
N TYR A 46 7.88 -9.15 21.98
CA TYR A 46 6.81 -9.97 22.54
C TYR A 46 6.80 -11.39 21.97
N HIS A 47 7.33 -11.59 20.77
CA HIS A 47 7.29 -12.83 20.00
C HIS A 47 8.70 -13.16 19.44
N PRO A 48 9.67 -13.48 20.29
CA PRO A 48 11.04 -13.74 19.84
C PRO A 48 11.11 -14.93 18.90
N GLY A 49 11.87 -14.80 17.81
CA GLY A 49 12.11 -15.87 16.86
C GLY A 49 10.99 -16.11 15.83
N VAL A 50 9.95 -15.30 15.80
CA VAL A 50 8.81 -15.43 14.83
C VAL A 50 8.64 -14.19 13.92
N GLY A 51 9.49 -13.19 14.07
CA GLY A 51 9.52 -12.00 13.23
C GLY A 51 10.19 -12.23 11.87
N TYR A 52 10.58 -11.14 11.23
CA TYR A 52 11.27 -11.17 9.95
C TYR A 52 12.57 -11.99 9.99
N GLY A 53 12.83 -12.77 8.94
CA GLY A 53 13.99 -13.61 8.81
C GLY A 53 13.92 -14.93 9.61
N SER A 54 12.82 -15.21 10.31
CA SER A 54 12.60 -16.44 11.07
C SER A 54 12.07 -17.58 10.21
N ALA A 55 12.09 -18.81 10.77
CA ALA A 55 11.45 -19.96 10.15
C ALA A 55 9.91 -19.82 10.09
N ALA A 56 9.30 -19.07 11.02
CA ALA A 56 7.88 -18.77 10.98
C ALA A 56 7.54 -17.88 9.76
N PHE A 57 8.32 -16.81 9.55
CA PHE A 57 8.18 -15.96 8.36
C PHE A 57 8.35 -16.78 7.06
N ASP A 58 9.27 -17.73 7.03
CA ASP A 58 9.48 -18.61 5.88
C ASP A 58 8.21 -19.41 5.53
N ARG A 59 7.50 -19.95 6.54
CA ARG A 59 6.20 -20.63 6.34
C ARG A 59 5.11 -19.67 5.87
N SER A 60 5.08 -18.42 6.37
CA SER A 60 4.13 -17.40 5.89
C SER A 60 4.33 -17.07 4.41
N LEU A 61 5.57 -17.06 3.92
CA LEU A 61 5.85 -16.90 2.50
C LEU A 61 5.29 -18.05 1.65
N ASP A 62 5.38 -19.29 2.15
CA ASP A 62 4.78 -20.45 1.47
C ASP A 62 3.26 -20.32 1.36
N GLU A 63 2.59 -19.80 2.39
CA GLU A 63 1.16 -19.56 2.35
C GLU A 63 0.81 -18.45 1.36
N CYS A 64 1.54 -17.33 1.36
CA CYS A 64 1.36 -16.26 0.39
C CYS A 64 1.51 -16.79 -1.06
N ALA A 65 2.55 -17.57 -1.34
CA ALA A 65 2.76 -18.14 -2.66
C ALA A 65 1.62 -19.11 -3.06
N ARG A 66 1.13 -19.94 -2.13
CA ARG A 66 -0.01 -20.84 -2.37
C ARG A 66 -1.32 -20.09 -2.62
N SER A 67 -1.48 -18.89 -2.11
CA SER A 67 -2.65 -18.05 -2.40
C SER A 67 -2.60 -17.40 -3.78
N GLY A 68 -1.51 -17.57 -4.54
CA GLY A 68 -1.31 -16.98 -5.85
C GLY A 68 -0.67 -15.60 -5.81
N ALA A 69 -0.15 -15.16 -4.66
CA ALA A 69 0.60 -13.92 -4.59
C ALA A 69 1.90 -14.02 -5.42
N GLU A 70 2.23 -12.95 -6.11
CA GLU A 70 3.48 -12.76 -6.86
C GLU A 70 4.39 -11.72 -6.17
N TRP A 71 3.83 -10.97 -5.23
CA TRP A 71 4.50 -9.94 -4.46
C TRP A 71 4.20 -10.07 -2.98
N ILE A 72 5.19 -9.69 -2.18
CA ILE A 72 4.96 -9.41 -0.76
C ILE A 72 5.41 -8.00 -0.41
N ALA A 73 4.73 -7.38 0.56
CA ALA A 73 5.22 -6.18 1.21
C ALA A 73 5.83 -6.56 2.57
N ILE A 74 7.01 -6.02 2.85
CA ILE A 74 7.73 -6.15 4.11
C ILE A 74 7.79 -4.78 4.77
N THR A 75 7.34 -4.68 6.03
CA THR A 75 7.10 -3.41 6.71
C THR A 75 7.97 -3.23 7.96
N PRO A 76 9.27 -2.88 7.83
CA PRO A 76 10.05 -2.50 9.00
C PRO A 76 9.51 -1.20 9.59
N PHE A 77 9.30 -1.18 10.92
CA PHE A 77 8.76 -0.01 11.60
C PHE A 77 9.86 0.86 12.21
N GLY A 78 9.68 2.19 12.08
CA GLY A 78 10.28 3.19 12.93
C GLY A 78 9.25 3.71 13.92
N ARG A 79 9.68 4.04 15.15
CA ARG A 79 8.81 4.58 16.19
C ARG A 79 8.96 6.09 16.31
N VAL A 80 7.81 6.74 16.50
CA VAL A 80 7.71 8.18 16.77
C VAL A 80 6.98 8.34 18.09
N ALA A 81 7.55 9.10 19.02
CA ALA A 81 6.99 9.18 20.38
C ALA A 81 5.56 9.77 20.38
N ASP A 82 5.38 10.86 19.66
CA ASP A 82 4.11 11.60 19.60
C ASP A 82 4.00 12.43 18.31
N LEU A 83 2.89 13.12 18.14
CA LEU A 83 2.63 13.97 16.98
C LEU A 83 3.55 15.19 16.85
N ALA A 84 4.36 15.53 17.86
CA ALA A 84 5.34 16.60 17.75
C ALA A 84 6.50 16.25 16.79
N GLY A 85 6.63 14.98 16.38
CA GLY A 85 7.56 14.57 15.33
C GLY A 85 9.03 14.89 15.64
N ARG A 86 9.49 14.61 16.88
CA ARG A 86 10.85 14.96 17.33
C ARG A 86 11.93 14.08 16.70
N GLY A 87 11.54 12.98 16.06
CA GLY A 87 12.42 12.06 15.36
C GLY A 87 11.84 10.68 15.24
N VAL A 88 12.54 9.83 14.50
CA VAL A 88 12.20 8.42 14.29
C VAL A 88 13.22 7.55 15.00
N ASP A 89 12.78 6.68 15.89
CA ASP A 89 13.59 5.62 16.47
C ASP A 89 13.49 4.36 15.57
N PRO A 90 14.57 3.93 14.92
CA PRO A 90 14.59 2.74 14.07
C PRO A 90 14.90 1.45 14.83
N THR A 91 15.04 1.50 16.17
CA THR A 91 15.63 0.41 16.96
C THR A 91 14.59 -0.38 17.78
N PHE A 92 13.31 -0.02 17.69
CA PHE A 92 12.26 -0.62 18.51
C PHE A 92 12.12 -2.13 18.29
N GLU A 93 12.11 -2.58 17.06
CA GLU A 93 11.94 -4.01 16.74
C GLU A 93 13.19 -4.83 17.10
N ALA A 94 14.37 -4.27 16.87
CA ALA A 94 15.70 -4.81 17.18
C ALA A 94 16.75 -3.71 16.99
N PRO A 95 17.99 -3.87 17.48
CA PRO A 95 19.09 -3.01 17.07
C PRO A 95 19.13 -2.88 15.55
N PHE A 96 19.31 -1.65 15.04
CA PHE A 96 19.10 -1.36 13.61
C PHE A 96 19.86 -2.28 12.65
N GLU A 97 21.10 -2.63 12.97
CA GLU A 97 21.91 -3.54 12.14
C GLU A 97 21.36 -4.98 12.16
N GLU A 98 20.83 -5.44 13.28
CA GLU A 98 20.16 -6.73 13.39
C GLU A 98 18.87 -6.72 12.58
N ASN A 99 18.04 -5.69 12.72
CA ASN A 99 16.81 -5.54 11.95
C ASN A 99 17.11 -5.50 10.43
N ARG A 100 18.13 -4.76 10.00
CA ARG A 100 18.60 -4.77 8.61
C ARG A 100 18.97 -6.17 8.12
N ALA A 101 19.70 -6.93 8.93
CA ALA A 101 20.09 -8.30 8.56
C ALA A 101 18.86 -9.21 8.44
N ASN A 102 17.88 -9.09 9.34
CA ASN A 102 16.64 -9.86 9.32
C ASN A 102 15.77 -9.49 8.09
N ILE A 103 15.64 -8.21 7.78
CA ILE A 103 14.92 -7.75 6.59
C ILE A 103 15.64 -8.23 5.31
N ALA A 104 16.95 -8.11 5.22
CA ALA A 104 17.72 -8.60 4.07
C ALA A 104 17.57 -10.12 3.88
N ARG A 105 17.52 -10.89 4.96
CA ARG A 105 17.24 -12.34 4.94
C ARG A 105 15.82 -12.60 4.44
N SER A 106 14.83 -11.88 4.93
CA SER A 106 13.42 -11.97 4.52
C SER A 106 13.25 -11.73 3.02
N ILE A 107 13.93 -10.72 2.48
CA ILE A 107 13.91 -10.43 1.04
C ILE A 107 14.50 -11.60 0.25
N LYS A 108 15.62 -12.17 0.69
CA LYS A 108 16.21 -13.36 0.04
C LYS A 108 15.29 -14.57 0.08
N MET A 109 14.61 -14.81 1.20
CA MET A 109 13.64 -15.89 1.35
C MET A 109 12.47 -15.73 0.37
N ALA A 110 11.97 -14.50 0.18
CA ALA A 110 10.93 -14.19 -0.79
C ALA A 110 11.41 -14.43 -2.23
N HIS A 111 12.57 -13.91 -2.60
CA HIS A 111 13.16 -14.08 -3.92
C HIS A 111 13.45 -15.56 -4.24
N ALA A 112 13.83 -16.36 -3.24
CA ALA A 112 14.03 -17.81 -3.42
C ALA A 112 12.74 -18.55 -3.83
N ARG A 113 11.58 -17.96 -3.61
CA ARG A 113 10.25 -18.45 -4.02
C ARG A 113 9.73 -17.78 -5.31
N GLY A 114 10.52 -16.94 -5.94
CA GLY A 114 10.08 -16.14 -7.09
C GLY A 114 9.13 -15.01 -6.74
N LEU A 115 8.96 -14.69 -5.46
CA LEU A 115 8.16 -13.55 -5.02
C LEU A 115 8.95 -12.26 -5.16
N LYS A 116 8.35 -11.24 -5.73
CA LYS A 116 8.86 -9.87 -5.75
C LYS A 116 8.58 -9.18 -4.42
N VAL A 117 9.39 -8.17 -4.09
CA VAL A 117 9.28 -7.48 -2.81
C VAL A 117 9.00 -5.99 -2.98
N MET A 118 8.01 -5.50 -2.24
CA MET A 118 7.83 -4.09 -1.92
C MET A 118 8.33 -3.84 -0.50
N LEU A 119 9.37 -3.04 -0.33
CA LEU A 119 9.86 -2.66 0.99
C LEU A 119 9.20 -1.36 1.45
N VAL A 120 8.58 -1.41 2.62
CA VAL A 120 7.71 -0.36 3.16
C VAL A 120 8.21 0.08 4.54
N PRO A 121 9.18 1.00 4.64
CA PRO A 121 9.53 1.61 5.91
C PRO A 121 8.32 2.35 6.48
N HIS A 122 7.78 1.84 7.57
CA HIS A 122 6.52 2.29 8.14
C HIS A 122 6.75 3.04 9.45
N LEU A 123 5.80 3.86 9.88
CA LEU A 123 5.86 4.55 11.16
C LEU A 123 4.74 4.10 12.08
N TRP A 124 5.10 3.95 13.36
CA TRP A 124 4.14 3.80 14.46
C TRP A 124 4.31 4.97 15.43
N VAL A 125 3.20 5.56 15.83
CA VAL A 125 3.19 6.65 16.83
C VAL A 125 2.82 6.05 18.18
N GLU A 126 3.74 6.16 19.15
CA GLU A 126 3.61 5.51 20.47
C GLU A 126 2.44 6.06 21.30
N SER A 127 2.06 7.33 21.12
CA SER A 127 0.88 7.92 21.73
C SER A 127 -0.46 7.39 21.17
N GLY A 128 -0.41 6.49 20.15
CA GLY A 128 -1.57 5.83 19.57
C GLY A 128 -2.35 6.67 18.56
N GLU A 129 -1.83 7.82 18.17
CA GLU A 129 -2.45 8.71 17.20
C GLU A 129 -2.02 8.35 15.77
N TRP A 130 -2.77 8.85 14.81
CA TRP A 130 -2.50 8.60 13.41
C TRP A 130 -1.32 9.44 12.89
N ARG A 131 -0.30 8.79 12.31
CA ARG A 131 0.91 9.40 11.76
C ARG A 131 0.67 10.54 10.75
N ALA A 132 -0.48 10.56 10.11
CA ALA A 132 -0.87 11.61 9.19
C ALA A 132 -0.96 13.00 9.86
N LEU A 133 -1.06 13.03 11.18
CA LEU A 133 -1.21 14.24 11.99
C LEU A 133 0.11 14.73 12.60
N ILE A 134 1.24 14.06 12.32
CA ILE A 134 2.56 14.51 12.80
C ILE A 134 2.83 15.93 12.32
N ASP A 135 3.01 16.85 13.27
CA ASP A 135 3.24 18.26 12.97
C ASP A 135 4.18 18.90 14.02
N PRO A 136 5.46 19.07 13.68
CA PRO A 136 6.45 19.73 14.54
C PRO A 136 6.21 21.21 14.83
N LYS A 137 5.23 21.85 14.25
CA LYS A 137 4.76 23.23 14.41
C LYS A 137 5.71 24.33 13.91
N THR A 138 7.02 24.23 14.22
CA THR A 138 8.00 25.26 13.85
C THR A 138 8.86 24.87 12.64
N ASP A 139 9.51 25.81 11.99
CA ASP A 139 10.38 25.54 10.84
C ASP A 139 11.60 24.70 11.27
N GLU A 140 12.17 24.97 12.46
CA GLU A 140 13.25 24.20 13.03
C GLU A 140 12.82 22.76 13.33
N GLY A 141 11.60 22.59 13.89
CA GLY A 141 11.02 21.29 14.17
C GLY A 141 10.81 20.49 12.87
N TRP A 142 10.27 21.11 11.83
CA TRP A 142 10.12 20.48 10.51
C TRP A 142 11.48 20.14 9.86
N GLY A 143 12.51 20.97 10.07
CA GLY A 143 13.87 20.68 9.63
C GLY A 143 14.43 19.43 10.31
N ALA A 144 14.34 19.37 11.65
CA ALA A 144 14.79 18.22 12.44
C ALA A 144 14.00 16.93 12.10
N TRP A 145 12.68 17.05 11.92
CA TRP A 145 11.83 15.93 11.47
C TRP A 145 12.28 15.41 10.11
N ALA A 146 12.46 16.30 9.12
CA ALA A 146 12.88 15.92 7.77
C ALA A 146 14.26 15.26 7.76
N GLU A 147 15.18 15.70 8.61
CA GLU A 147 16.51 15.08 8.76
C GLU A 147 16.40 13.67 9.35
N SER A 148 15.69 13.52 10.48
CA SER A 148 15.53 12.24 11.17
C SER A 148 14.78 11.22 10.33
N TYR A 149 13.62 11.61 9.74
CA TYR A 149 12.88 10.76 8.82
C TYR A 149 13.69 10.39 7.58
N GLY A 150 14.40 11.38 7.03
CA GLY A 150 15.31 11.16 5.89
C GLY A 150 16.40 10.13 6.21
N ALA A 151 17.04 10.21 7.38
CA ALA A 151 18.01 9.22 7.81
C ALA A 151 17.42 7.81 7.88
N PHE A 152 16.24 7.68 8.48
CA PHE A 152 15.49 6.41 8.58
C PHE A 152 15.19 5.82 7.21
N VAL A 153 14.50 6.56 6.33
CA VAL A 153 14.07 6.03 5.03
C VAL A 153 15.23 5.77 4.08
N LEU A 154 16.30 6.61 4.11
CA LEU A 154 17.49 6.39 3.30
C LEU A 154 18.29 5.18 3.76
N GLY A 155 18.27 4.87 5.07
CA GLY A 155 18.82 3.64 5.60
C GLY A 155 18.18 2.41 4.94
N TRP A 156 16.87 2.39 4.86
CA TRP A 156 16.11 1.31 4.21
C TRP A 156 16.24 1.31 2.68
N ALA A 157 16.36 2.47 2.04
CA ALA A 157 16.61 2.55 0.59
C ALA A 157 17.95 1.91 0.21
N LYS A 158 18.99 2.02 1.06
CA LYS A 158 20.27 1.31 0.87
C LYS A 158 20.09 -0.22 0.99
N VAL A 159 19.29 -0.68 1.94
CA VAL A 159 18.96 -2.11 2.06
C VAL A 159 18.23 -2.60 0.81
N ALA A 160 17.20 -1.86 0.37
CA ALA A 160 16.45 -2.19 -0.84
C ALA A 160 17.35 -2.31 -2.07
N ALA A 161 18.25 -1.35 -2.28
CA ALA A 161 19.21 -1.37 -3.40
C ALA A 161 20.18 -2.56 -3.31
N ALA A 162 20.69 -2.84 -2.10
CA ALA A 162 21.66 -3.92 -1.89
C ALA A 162 21.07 -5.32 -2.00
N THR A 163 19.76 -5.47 -1.81
CA THR A 163 19.05 -6.76 -1.82
C THR A 163 18.23 -7.00 -3.09
N GLY A 164 18.21 -6.04 -4.02
CA GLY A 164 17.49 -6.18 -5.28
C GLY A 164 15.98 -6.09 -5.15
N VAL A 165 15.48 -5.35 -4.16
CA VAL A 165 14.04 -5.07 -4.01
C VAL A 165 13.49 -4.42 -5.28
N GLU A 166 12.32 -4.82 -5.74
CA GLU A 166 11.71 -4.32 -6.96
C GLU A 166 10.98 -2.99 -6.76
N MET A 167 10.37 -2.78 -5.58
CA MET A 167 9.60 -1.57 -5.27
C MET A 167 9.92 -1.05 -3.86
N PHE A 168 10.07 0.26 -3.74
CA PHE A 168 10.34 0.93 -2.49
C PHE A 168 9.30 2.02 -2.20
N LEU A 169 8.73 1.99 -1.01
CA LEU A 169 7.82 3.01 -0.51
C LEU A 169 8.59 4.08 0.26
N ALA A 170 8.51 5.32 -0.20
CA ALA A 170 9.21 6.44 0.43
C ALA A 170 8.51 6.96 1.70
N GLY A 171 7.27 6.53 1.94
CA GLY A 171 6.49 6.92 3.11
C GLY A 171 5.03 6.49 3.01
N VAL A 172 4.37 6.43 4.17
CA VAL A 172 2.98 5.98 4.32
C VAL A 172 2.19 7.03 5.09
N GLU A 173 1.15 7.59 4.47
CA GLU A 173 0.15 8.46 5.12
C GLU A 173 0.74 9.64 5.91
N LEU A 174 1.67 10.36 5.35
CA LEU A 174 2.28 11.56 5.97
C LEU A 174 1.55 12.84 5.49
N ARG A 175 0.23 12.88 5.62
CA ARG A 175 -0.66 13.93 5.12
C ARG A 175 -0.16 15.34 5.44
N SER A 176 0.10 15.62 6.72
CA SER A 176 0.55 16.94 7.19
C SER A 176 1.82 17.45 6.49
N TRP A 177 2.57 16.55 5.89
CA TRP A 177 3.80 16.88 5.18
C TRP A 177 3.59 17.03 3.68
N VAL A 178 2.93 16.07 3.04
CA VAL A 178 2.90 15.95 1.57
C VAL A 178 1.72 16.69 0.91
N THR A 179 0.74 17.15 1.70
CA THR A 179 -0.42 17.92 1.20
C THR A 179 -0.30 19.43 1.51
N THR A 180 0.83 19.87 2.06
CA THR A 180 1.02 21.25 2.53
C THR A 180 2.23 21.91 1.89
N GLY A 181 2.49 23.17 2.23
CA GLY A 181 3.70 23.90 1.84
C GLY A 181 5.03 23.26 2.30
N ARG A 182 4.97 22.19 3.12
CA ARG A 182 6.13 21.43 3.57
C ARG A 182 6.59 20.35 2.56
N ALA A 183 5.76 19.99 1.60
CA ALA A 183 6.02 18.94 0.60
C ALA A 183 7.37 19.08 -0.14
N PRO A 184 7.90 20.27 -0.46
CA PRO A 184 9.22 20.37 -1.11
C PRO A 184 10.38 19.73 -0.34
N SER A 185 10.33 19.71 1.00
CA SER A 185 11.32 19.02 1.82
C SER A 185 11.24 17.50 1.69
N PHE A 186 10.03 16.94 1.57
CA PHE A 186 9.81 15.52 1.24
C PHE A 186 10.30 15.19 -0.18
N GLY A 187 10.03 16.05 -1.16
CA GLY A 187 10.56 15.91 -2.53
C GLY A 187 12.08 15.85 -2.57
N SER A 188 12.78 16.54 -1.64
CA SER A 188 14.23 16.43 -1.50
C SER A 188 14.67 15.03 -1.03
N ILE A 189 13.89 14.39 -0.17
CA ILE A 189 14.13 12.99 0.26
C ILE A 189 13.91 12.04 -0.92
N LEU A 190 12.84 12.22 -1.70
CA LEU A 190 12.59 11.40 -2.91
C LEU A 190 13.78 11.44 -3.88
N ARG A 191 14.33 12.62 -4.14
CA ARG A 191 15.54 12.76 -4.99
C ARG A 191 16.75 12.01 -4.43
N LYS A 192 16.96 12.05 -3.10
CA LYS A 192 18.05 11.30 -2.45
C LYS A 192 17.83 9.78 -2.56
N ILE A 193 16.59 9.31 -2.35
CA ILE A 193 16.22 7.89 -2.54
C ILE A 193 16.50 7.48 -3.97
N ARG A 194 16.09 8.28 -4.96
CA ARG A 194 16.30 8.00 -6.39
C ARG A 194 17.78 7.87 -6.75
N GLY A 195 18.66 8.59 -6.06
CA GLY A 195 20.12 8.47 -6.22
C GLY A 195 20.71 7.16 -5.65
N ILE A 196 19.96 6.43 -4.84
CA ILE A 196 20.40 5.18 -4.17
C ILE A 196 19.67 3.97 -4.76
N PHE A 197 18.35 4.06 -4.95
CA PHE A 197 17.48 2.97 -5.32
C PHE A 197 17.02 3.09 -6.77
N PRO A 198 17.40 2.13 -7.63
CA PRO A 198 17.10 2.19 -9.07
C PRO A 198 15.72 1.60 -9.42
N GLY A 199 15.06 0.90 -8.49
CA GLY A 199 13.78 0.24 -8.73
C GLY A 199 12.60 1.19 -8.72
N ILE A 200 11.39 0.64 -8.61
CA ILE A 200 10.15 1.39 -8.62
C ILE A 200 9.99 2.16 -7.32
N LEU A 201 9.80 3.47 -7.41
CA LEU A 201 9.60 4.35 -6.27
C LEU A 201 8.15 4.79 -6.19
N THR A 202 7.54 4.59 -5.02
CA THR A 202 6.18 5.04 -4.73
C THR A 202 6.08 5.67 -3.34
N TYR A 203 4.91 6.18 -3.01
CA TYR A 203 4.49 6.70 -1.72
C TYR A 203 3.04 6.25 -1.51
N SER A 204 2.65 5.91 -0.30
CA SER A 204 1.28 5.51 0.02
C SER A 204 0.49 6.67 0.59
N ALA A 205 -0.31 7.33 -0.25
CA ALA A 205 -1.28 8.32 0.20
C ALA A 205 -2.51 7.62 0.80
N ASN A 206 -3.21 8.28 1.73
CA ASN A 206 -4.49 7.74 2.18
C ASN A 206 -5.58 8.01 1.13
N TRP A 207 -6.60 7.17 1.09
CA TRP A 207 -7.70 7.22 0.11
C TRP A 207 -8.47 8.55 0.09
N ASP A 208 -8.46 9.31 1.19
CA ASP A 208 -9.19 10.57 1.34
C ASP A 208 -8.32 11.83 1.18
N ASP A 209 -7.00 11.67 0.98
CA ASP A 209 -6.07 12.81 0.80
C ASP A 209 -5.18 12.71 -0.44
N VAL A 210 -5.28 11.62 -1.20
CA VAL A 210 -4.47 11.41 -2.39
C VAL A 210 -4.63 12.55 -3.41
N ASP A 211 -5.82 13.11 -3.56
CA ASP A 211 -6.11 14.24 -4.47
C ASP A 211 -5.36 15.52 -4.06
N GLN A 212 -4.95 15.65 -2.79
CA GLN A 212 -4.22 16.78 -2.24
C GLN A 212 -2.71 16.53 -2.16
N THR A 213 -2.27 15.31 -2.43
CA THR A 213 -0.86 14.90 -2.35
C THR A 213 -0.09 15.43 -3.56
N VAL A 214 0.79 16.42 -3.34
CA VAL A 214 1.44 17.15 -4.42
C VAL A 214 2.72 16.52 -4.97
N ILE A 215 3.22 15.46 -4.34
CA ILE A 215 4.47 14.76 -4.71
C ILE A 215 4.27 13.64 -5.73
N LEU A 216 3.04 13.37 -6.16
CA LEU A 216 2.69 12.22 -6.99
C LEU A 216 3.43 12.22 -8.34
N GLY A 217 3.75 13.40 -8.87
CA GLY A 217 4.51 13.54 -10.11
C GLY A 217 5.97 13.07 -10.04
N ASP A 218 6.55 13.01 -8.83
CA ASP A 218 7.93 12.55 -8.60
C ASP A 218 8.05 11.02 -8.45
N LEU A 219 6.91 10.31 -8.50
CA LEU A 219 6.82 8.86 -8.30
C LEU A 219 6.68 8.11 -9.63
N ASP A 220 7.03 6.83 -9.65
CA ASP A 220 6.82 5.95 -10.81
C ASP A 220 5.37 5.45 -10.87
N VAL A 221 4.75 5.25 -9.71
CA VAL A 221 3.38 4.80 -9.54
C VAL A 221 2.73 5.53 -8.37
N ILE A 222 1.44 5.84 -8.48
CA ILE A 222 0.65 6.43 -7.39
C ILE A 222 0.22 5.32 -6.46
N GLY A 223 0.75 5.30 -5.23
CA GLY A 223 0.35 4.36 -4.19
C GLY A 223 -0.79 4.93 -3.35
N ILE A 224 -1.77 4.08 -3.05
CA ILE A 224 -2.93 4.44 -2.22
C ILE A 224 -3.17 3.36 -1.17
N ASN A 225 -3.26 3.76 0.11
CA ASN A 225 -3.91 2.95 1.13
C ASN A 225 -5.42 3.05 0.90
N ALA A 226 -5.95 2.04 0.22
CA ALA A 226 -7.25 2.10 -0.42
C ALA A 226 -8.37 1.54 0.48
N PHE A 227 -8.47 2.06 1.69
CA PHE A 227 -9.58 1.77 2.60
C PHE A 227 -10.82 2.58 2.22
N TYR A 228 -11.24 2.47 0.96
CA TYR A 228 -12.39 3.20 0.44
C TYR A 228 -13.70 2.68 1.04
N PRO A 229 -14.56 3.56 1.60
CA PRO A 229 -15.93 3.16 1.88
C PRO A 229 -16.68 2.89 0.57
N LEU A 230 -17.37 1.75 0.51
CA LEU A 230 -18.23 1.37 -0.63
C LEU A 230 -19.71 1.59 -0.34
N ALA A 231 -20.06 1.88 0.93
CA ALA A 231 -21.42 2.11 1.38
C ALA A 231 -21.45 3.24 2.41
N GLN A 232 -22.64 3.82 2.59
CA GLN A 232 -22.83 4.92 3.55
C GLN A 232 -23.78 4.57 4.69
N LYS A 233 -24.45 3.42 4.60
CA LYS A 233 -25.42 2.96 5.60
C LYS A 233 -25.29 1.46 5.81
N ASN A 234 -25.72 1.00 6.98
CA ASN A 234 -25.77 -0.42 7.32
C ASN A 234 -26.76 -1.17 6.41
N GLY A 235 -26.47 -2.43 6.13
CA GLY A 235 -27.30 -3.27 5.29
C GLY A 235 -27.31 -2.86 3.82
N ALA A 236 -26.20 -2.31 3.32
CA ALA A 236 -26.07 -1.95 1.92
C ALA A 236 -26.25 -3.17 1.02
N SER A 237 -27.06 -3.00 -0.03
CA SER A 237 -27.27 -4.02 -1.05
C SER A 237 -26.01 -4.22 -1.90
N GLN A 238 -25.92 -5.35 -2.60
CA GLN A 238 -24.85 -5.58 -3.57
C GLN A 238 -24.80 -4.50 -4.65
N ALA A 239 -25.94 -3.99 -5.09
CA ALA A 239 -26.01 -2.91 -6.07
C ALA A 239 -25.38 -1.62 -5.54
N GLU A 240 -25.59 -1.30 -4.26
CA GLU A 240 -24.97 -0.14 -3.61
C GLU A 240 -23.45 -0.35 -3.45
N LEU A 241 -22.98 -1.53 -3.06
CA LEU A 241 -21.56 -1.86 -2.99
C LEU A 241 -20.89 -1.80 -4.37
N PHE A 242 -21.54 -2.32 -5.39
CA PHE A 242 -21.07 -2.26 -6.78
C PHE A 242 -20.94 -0.82 -7.26
N GLU A 243 -21.93 0.03 -6.97
CA GLU A 243 -21.85 1.45 -7.31
C GLU A 243 -20.72 2.16 -6.55
N GLY A 244 -20.50 1.81 -5.27
CA GLY A 244 -19.34 2.28 -4.51
C GLY A 244 -18.02 1.93 -5.19
N GLY A 245 -17.87 0.69 -5.63
CA GLY A 245 -16.68 0.25 -6.38
C GLY A 245 -16.49 0.99 -7.71
N ARG A 246 -17.59 1.25 -8.44
CA ARG A 246 -17.55 2.08 -9.67
C ARG A 246 -17.09 3.52 -9.39
N GLN A 247 -17.51 4.11 -8.28
CA GLN A 247 -17.09 5.45 -7.87
C GLN A 247 -15.59 5.46 -7.52
N VAL A 248 -15.10 4.43 -6.83
CA VAL A 248 -13.65 4.26 -6.58
C VAL A 248 -12.90 4.16 -7.91
N ARG A 249 -13.36 3.31 -8.85
CA ARG A 249 -12.76 3.20 -10.17
C ARG A 249 -12.66 4.56 -10.89
N ALA A 250 -13.73 5.35 -10.86
CA ALA A 250 -13.75 6.67 -11.49
C ALA A 250 -12.72 7.63 -10.87
N LYS A 251 -12.56 7.62 -9.52
CA LYS A 251 -11.54 8.40 -8.82
C LYS A 251 -10.13 7.96 -9.22
N VAL A 252 -9.87 6.66 -9.24
CA VAL A 252 -8.57 6.09 -9.61
C VAL A 252 -8.23 6.44 -11.05
N HIS A 253 -9.20 6.38 -11.96
CA HIS A 253 -9.03 6.82 -13.35
C HIS A 253 -8.64 8.30 -13.44
N ALA A 254 -9.36 9.17 -12.76
CA ALA A 254 -9.07 10.61 -12.76
C ALA A 254 -7.66 10.93 -12.23
N LEU A 255 -7.20 10.23 -11.20
CA LEU A 255 -5.83 10.35 -10.69
C LEU A 255 -4.80 9.92 -11.74
N ALA A 256 -5.01 8.76 -12.37
CA ALA A 256 -4.12 8.24 -13.40
C ALA A 256 -4.00 9.21 -14.59
N GLU A 257 -5.12 9.79 -15.03
CA GLU A 257 -5.17 10.78 -16.10
C GLU A 257 -4.46 12.09 -15.70
N THR A 258 -4.73 12.58 -14.48
CA THR A 258 -4.16 13.87 -14.01
C THR A 258 -2.63 13.81 -13.91
N TRP A 259 -2.10 12.72 -13.38
CA TRP A 259 -0.68 12.58 -13.10
C TRP A 259 0.09 11.81 -14.18
N HIS A 260 -0.61 11.23 -15.16
CA HIS A 260 -0.02 10.35 -16.15
C HIS A 260 0.83 9.25 -15.50
N ARG A 261 0.27 8.58 -14.50
CA ARG A 261 0.90 7.50 -13.73
C ARG A 261 -0.08 6.37 -13.48
N PRO A 262 0.38 5.10 -13.50
CA PRO A 262 -0.45 4.00 -13.03
C PRO A 262 -0.72 4.13 -11.54
N VAL A 263 -1.81 3.52 -11.08
CA VAL A 263 -2.24 3.54 -9.67
C VAL A 263 -2.14 2.15 -9.07
N LEU A 264 -1.52 2.06 -7.91
CA LEU A 264 -1.35 0.85 -7.12
C LEU A 264 -2.08 1.01 -5.78
N PHE A 265 -2.88 0.04 -5.39
CA PHE A 265 -3.36 -0.03 -4.03
C PHE A 265 -2.29 -0.69 -3.14
N THR A 266 -1.57 0.13 -2.40
CA THR A 266 -0.49 -0.31 -1.51
C THR A 266 -1.02 -1.03 -0.28
N GLU A 267 -2.26 -0.76 0.08
CA GLU A 267 -3.01 -1.51 1.08
C GLU A 267 -4.49 -1.54 0.70
N ILE A 268 -5.11 -2.73 0.81
CA ILE A 268 -6.56 -2.90 0.84
C ILE A 268 -6.93 -3.78 2.01
N GLY A 269 -8.04 -3.48 2.69
CA GLY A 269 -8.48 -4.30 3.80
C GLY A 269 -9.89 -3.98 4.25
N TYR A 270 -10.63 -5.02 4.60
CA TYR A 270 -11.92 -4.94 5.26
C TYR A 270 -11.94 -5.95 6.39
N THR A 271 -12.55 -5.58 7.52
CA THR A 271 -12.71 -6.50 8.66
C THR A 271 -13.90 -7.42 8.45
N THR A 272 -14.01 -8.49 9.23
CA THR A 272 -15.18 -9.39 9.24
C THR A 272 -16.31 -8.90 10.14
N ARG A 273 -16.34 -7.60 10.50
CA ARG A 273 -17.49 -7.03 11.19
C ARG A 273 -18.69 -6.91 10.23
N PRO A 274 -19.91 -6.80 10.73
CA PRO A 274 -21.03 -6.40 9.91
C PRO A 274 -20.77 -5.02 9.27
N ASP A 275 -21.16 -4.85 8.00
CA ASP A 275 -21.02 -3.60 7.25
C ASP A 275 -19.58 -3.02 7.21
N PRO A 276 -18.54 -3.82 6.88
CA PRO A 276 -17.15 -3.36 6.89
C PRO A 276 -16.88 -2.30 5.82
N ALA A 277 -17.74 -2.20 4.83
CA ALA A 277 -17.62 -1.29 3.70
C ALA A 277 -17.99 0.17 4.01
N ILE A 278 -18.41 0.50 5.25
CA ILE A 278 -18.78 1.88 5.65
C ILE A 278 -17.56 2.66 6.14
N ARG A 279 -16.82 2.07 7.07
CA ARG A 279 -15.59 2.66 7.65
C ARG A 279 -14.49 1.60 7.68
N PRO A 280 -13.96 1.20 6.52
CA PRO A 280 -13.01 0.09 6.44
C PRO A 280 -11.70 0.32 7.19
N TRP A 281 -11.32 1.56 7.49
CA TRP A 281 -10.10 1.91 8.24
C TRP A 281 -10.21 1.69 9.75
N GLU A 282 -11.42 1.43 10.30
CA GLU A 282 -11.57 1.24 11.74
C GLU A 282 -10.89 -0.02 12.21
N TRP A 283 -9.97 0.17 13.17
CA TRP A 283 -9.22 -0.91 13.75
C TRP A 283 -10.06 -1.74 14.72
N PRO A 284 -9.99 -3.07 14.61
CA PRO A 284 -10.87 -3.96 15.38
C PRO A 284 -10.66 -3.94 16.91
N ASP A 285 -9.46 -3.62 17.40
CA ASP A 285 -9.13 -3.59 18.81
C ASP A 285 -10.02 -2.65 19.67
N LYS A 286 -10.64 -1.67 19.01
CA LYS A 286 -11.61 -0.76 19.63
C LYS A 286 -13.02 -1.33 19.72
N MET A 287 -13.25 -2.51 19.15
CA MET A 287 -14.56 -3.15 19.07
C MET A 287 -14.63 -4.29 20.09
N LYS A 288 -15.59 -4.21 20.99
CA LYS A 288 -15.92 -5.30 21.93
C LYS A 288 -17.08 -6.12 21.36
N SER A 289 -16.96 -7.45 21.39
CA SER A 289 -18.05 -8.38 21.03
C SER A 289 -18.61 -8.16 19.61
N VAL A 290 -17.75 -8.10 18.61
CA VAL A 290 -18.15 -7.91 17.22
C VAL A 290 -18.70 -9.23 16.66
N LYS A 291 -19.87 -9.19 16.04
CA LYS A 291 -20.38 -10.33 15.25
C LYS A 291 -19.50 -10.49 14.01
N VAL A 292 -19.02 -11.70 13.80
CA VAL A 292 -18.26 -12.05 12.59
C VAL A 292 -19.19 -12.22 11.40
N ASP A 293 -18.86 -11.55 10.29
CA ASP A 293 -19.55 -11.66 8.99
C ASP A 293 -18.52 -11.73 7.86
N GLU A 294 -18.03 -12.94 7.61
CA GLU A 294 -17.06 -13.20 6.56
C GLU A 294 -17.63 -12.91 5.16
N PHE A 295 -18.94 -13.05 4.99
CA PHE A 295 -19.57 -12.77 3.70
C PHE A 295 -19.52 -11.28 3.38
N ALA A 296 -19.80 -10.42 4.37
CA ALA A 296 -19.68 -8.96 4.20
C ALA A 296 -18.24 -8.54 3.87
N GLN A 297 -17.24 -9.16 4.53
CA GLN A 297 -15.83 -8.94 4.19
C GLN A 297 -15.53 -9.34 2.74
N ALA A 298 -15.94 -10.54 2.33
CA ALA A 298 -15.71 -11.05 0.99
C ALA A 298 -16.36 -10.17 -0.10
N GLN A 299 -17.61 -9.71 0.13
CA GLN A 299 -18.28 -8.78 -0.76
C GLN A 299 -17.53 -7.45 -0.88
N ALA A 300 -17.06 -6.88 0.22
CA ALA A 300 -16.32 -5.62 0.21
C ALA A 300 -15.02 -5.74 -0.61
N TYR A 301 -14.23 -6.81 -0.42
CA TYR A 301 -13.06 -7.08 -1.26
C TYR A 301 -13.43 -7.21 -2.73
N HIS A 302 -14.47 -7.98 -3.05
CA HIS A 302 -14.92 -8.19 -4.42
C HIS A 302 -15.30 -6.87 -5.11
N HIS A 303 -16.18 -6.10 -4.48
CA HIS A 303 -16.69 -4.86 -5.08
C HIS A 303 -15.66 -3.74 -5.17
N LEU A 304 -14.63 -3.75 -4.32
CA LEU A 304 -13.49 -2.84 -4.47
C LEU A 304 -12.62 -3.21 -5.67
N VAL A 305 -12.27 -4.51 -5.79
CA VAL A 305 -11.20 -4.96 -6.70
C VAL A 305 -11.72 -5.22 -8.11
N ALA A 306 -12.88 -5.90 -8.25
CA ALA A 306 -13.37 -6.36 -9.54
C ALA A 306 -13.50 -5.25 -10.60
N PRO A 307 -14.00 -4.03 -10.30
CA PRO A 307 -14.13 -2.97 -11.29
C PRO A 307 -12.80 -2.44 -11.84
N LEU A 308 -11.67 -2.78 -11.19
CA LEU A 308 -10.34 -2.26 -11.52
C LEU A 308 -9.47 -3.26 -12.31
N LEU A 309 -9.79 -4.56 -12.26
CA LEU A 309 -8.90 -5.58 -12.84
C LEU A 309 -8.70 -5.48 -14.35
N ASP A 310 -9.67 -4.93 -15.06
CA ASP A 310 -9.60 -4.72 -16.52
C ASP A 310 -9.03 -3.35 -16.91
N GLU A 311 -8.69 -2.51 -15.93
CA GLU A 311 -8.26 -1.15 -16.20
C GLU A 311 -6.75 -1.10 -16.47
N PRO A 312 -6.32 -0.53 -17.61
CA PRO A 312 -4.91 -0.51 -18.00
C PRO A 312 -4.03 0.37 -17.09
N TYR A 313 -4.63 1.31 -16.40
CA TYR A 313 -3.93 2.18 -15.44
C TYR A 313 -3.82 1.57 -14.05
N PHE A 314 -4.49 0.44 -13.76
CA PHE A 314 -4.44 -0.21 -12.46
C PHE A 314 -3.25 -1.15 -12.36
N ALA A 315 -2.27 -0.77 -11.52
CA ALA A 315 -1.02 -1.51 -11.34
C ALA A 315 -1.13 -2.69 -10.37
N GLY A 316 -2.27 -2.84 -9.67
CA GLY A 316 -2.50 -3.96 -8.77
C GLY A 316 -2.80 -3.55 -7.34
N PHE A 317 -2.73 -4.51 -6.42
CA PHE A 317 -3.03 -4.27 -5.02
C PHE A 317 -2.25 -5.18 -4.07
N PHE A 318 -2.09 -4.70 -2.82
CA PHE A 318 -1.57 -5.47 -1.70
C PHE A 318 -2.64 -5.62 -0.63
N VAL A 319 -2.87 -6.86 -0.21
CA VAL A 319 -3.82 -7.18 0.86
C VAL A 319 -3.21 -6.84 2.22
N TRP A 320 -3.89 -6.07 3.02
CA TRP A 320 -3.59 -5.79 4.41
C TRP A 320 -4.37 -6.73 5.31
N ARG A 321 -3.75 -7.60 6.05
CA ARG A 321 -2.41 -8.20 6.01
C ARG A 321 -2.45 -9.62 6.57
N VAL A 322 -1.39 -10.37 6.37
CA VAL A 322 -1.08 -11.57 7.16
C VAL A 322 0.12 -11.28 8.07
N TYR A 323 0.40 -12.14 9.02
CA TYR A 323 1.50 -11.97 9.95
C TYR A 323 2.67 -12.90 9.64
N SER A 324 3.86 -12.52 10.16
CA SER A 324 5.09 -13.27 9.97
C SER A 324 5.09 -14.67 10.62
N ASP A 325 4.25 -14.92 11.62
CA ASP A 325 3.97 -16.25 12.12
C ASP A 325 2.57 -16.73 11.68
N PRO A 326 2.48 -17.76 10.85
CA PRO A 326 1.19 -18.28 10.41
C PRO A 326 0.43 -19.02 11.51
N ASP A 327 1.10 -19.45 12.58
CA ASP A 327 0.49 -20.18 13.67
C ASP A 327 0.00 -19.26 14.79
N ASP A 328 0.49 -18.02 14.86
CA ASP A 328 0.07 -17.04 15.85
C ASP A 328 -1.11 -16.19 15.33
N VAL A 329 -2.30 -16.53 15.80
CA VAL A 329 -3.54 -15.78 15.52
C VAL A 329 -3.87 -14.77 16.62
N SER A 330 -3.02 -14.60 17.63
CA SER A 330 -3.27 -13.67 18.75
C SER A 330 -3.33 -12.21 18.32
N GLN A 331 -2.62 -11.87 17.24
CA GLN A 331 -2.63 -10.53 16.64
C GLN A 331 -3.74 -10.34 15.60
N GLU A 332 -4.45 -11.41 15.28
CA GLU A 332 -5.49 -11.43 14.26
C GLU A 332 -6.76 -12.05 14.83
N ALA A 333 -7.62 -11.22 15.37
CA ALA A 333 -8.92 -11.67 15.84
C ALA A 333 -9.80 -12.15 14.67
N GLU A 334 -10.79 -12.99 14.94
CA GLU A 334 -11.76 -13.46 13.94
C GLU A 334 -12.41 -12.31 13.15
N TRP A 335 -12.59 -11.15 13.79
CA TRP A 335 -13.12 -9.93 13.20
C TRP A 335 -12.05 -8.99 12.60
N GLY A 336 -10.81 -9.46 12.46
CA GLY A 336 -9.69 -8.69 11.94
C GLY A 336 -9.67 -8.53 10.42
N PHE A 337 -8.62 -7.85 9.94
CA PHE A 337 -8.44 -7.52 8.52
C PHE A 337 -8.01 -8.71 7.68
N SER A 338 -7.28 -9.68 8.24
CA SER A 338 -6.74 -10.79 7.47
C SER A 338 -7.85 -11.56 6.75
N PRO A 339 -7.73 -11.79 5.45
CA PRO A 339 -8.63 -12.68 4.75
C PRO A 339 -8.28 -14.16 4.95
N ARG A 340 -7.13 -14.45 5.58
CA ARG A 340 -6.58 -15.79 5.76
C ARG A 340 -7.56 -16.73 6.46
N GLY A 341 -7.85 -17.88 5.83
CA GLY A 341 -8.80 -18.86 6.34
C GLY A 341 -10.27 -18.45 6.27
N LYS A 342 -10.60 -17.30 5.68
CA LYS A 342 -11.94 -16.72 5.60
C LYS A 342 -12.46 -16.72 4.15
N LEU A 343 -13.75 -16.44 3.95
CA LEU A 343 -14.34 -16.35 2.61
C LEU A 343 -13.63 -15.32 1.71
N ALA A 344 -13.14 -14.22 2.29
CA ALA A 344 -12.40 -13.21 1.54
C ALA A 344 -11.07 -13.73 0.94
N GLU A 345 -10.48 -14.79 1.50
CA GLU A 345 -9.30 -15.41 0.89
C GLU A 345 -9.62 -15.99 -0.48
N LEU A 346 -10.81 -16.55 -0.67
CA LEU A 346 -11.24 -17.08 -1.97
C LEU A 346 -11.35 -15.96 -3.00
N VAL A 347 -11.89 -14.79 -2.60
CA VAL A 347 -11.97 -13.60 -3.46
C VAL A 347 -10.58 -13.13 -3.88
N VAL A 348 -9.66 -13.04 -2.94
CA VAL A 348 -8.26 -12.63 -3.21
C VAL A 348 -7.58 -13.62 -4.14
N ARG A 349 -7.69 -14.92 -3.89
CA ARG A 349 -7.11 -15.97 -4.74
C ARG A 349 -7.66 -15.97 -6.15
N ASP A 350 -8.97 -15.78 -6.31
CA ASP A 350 -9.59 -15.70 -7.62
C ASP A 350 -9.15 -14.43 -8.37
N ALA A 351 -9.02 -13.30 -7.67
CA ALA A 351 -8.48 -12.08 -8.25
C ALA A 351 -7.01 -12.26 -8.70
N PHE A 352 -6.19 -12.95 -7.89
CA PHE A 352 -4.80 -13.24 -8.24
C PHE A 352 -4.68 -14.21 -9.42
N ALA A 353 -5.56 -15.19 -9.53
CA ALA A 353 -5.58 -16.17 -10.63
C ALA A 353 -6.15 -15.59 -11.93
N ALA A 354 -6.96 -14.54 -11.85
CA ALA A 354 -7.61 -13.94 -13.01
C ALA A 354 -6.60 -13.30 -13.96
N SER A 355 -6.91 -13.28 -15.25
CA SER A 355 -6.30 -12.37 -16.19
C SER A 355 -6.80 -10.97 -15.93
N TRP A 356 -5.92 -9.99 -15.77
CA TRP A 356 -6.28 -8.58 -15.56
C TRP A 356 -6.37 -7.81 -16.89
N ALA A 357 -6.82 -8.50 -17.94
CA ALA A 357 -7.14 -7.94 -19.24
C ALA A 357 -8.36 -8.68 -19.80
N GLY A 358 -9.32 -7.96 -20.32
CA GLY A 358 -10.50 -8.54 -20.96
C GLY A 358 -11.59 -9.00 -19.98
N ASP A 359 -11.80 -10.29 -19.81
CA ASP A 359 -12.93 -10.86 -19.09
C ASP A 359 -12.72 -11.09 -17.58
N ALA A 360 -11.74 -10.46 -16.96
CA ALA A 360 -11.37 -10.70 -15.56
C ALA A 360 -12.55 -10.58 -14.60
N ASN A 361 -13.40 -9.58 -14.75
CA ASN A 361 -14.58 -9.40 -13.92
C ASN A 361 -15.60 -10.55 -14.06
N ARG A 362 -15.80 -11.06 -15.29
CA ARG A 362 -16.70 -12.20 -15.53
C ARG A 362 -16.15 -13.49 -14.97
N GLN A 363 -14.83 -13.72 -15.14
CA GLN A 363 -14.15 -14.89 -14.60
C GLN A 363 -14.20 -14.91 -13.08
N LEU A 364 -13.88 -13.77 -12.44
CA LEU A 364 -13.95 -13.62 -11.00
C LEU A 364 -15.37 -13.85 -10.48
N GLY A 365 -16.35 -13.22 -11.12
CA GLY A 365 -17.75 -13.36 -10.76
C GLY A 365 -18.25 -14.80 -10.83
N TRP A 366 -17.93 -15.49 -11.91
CA TRP A 366 -18.31 -16.89 -12.08
C TRP A 366 -17.66 -17.81 -11.05
N ALA A 367 -16.36 -17.66 -10.83
CA ALA A 367 -15.61 -18.47 -9.88
C ALA A 367 -16.12 -18.30 -8.44
N LEU A 368 -16.38 -17.06 -8.02
CA LEU A 368 -16.91 -16.76 -6.69
C LEU A 368 -18.35 -17.24 -6.52
N GLY A 369 -19.20 -17.07 -7.52
CA GLY A 369 -20.57 -17.57 -7.49
C GLY A 369 -20.65 -19.08 -7.31
N ALA A 370 -19.67 -19.83 -7.83
CA ALA A 370 -19.56 -21.27 -7.63
C ALA A 370 -19.07 -21.67 -6.24
N ARG A 371 -18.16 -20.86 -5.64
CA ARG A 371 -17.53 -21.15 -4.33
C ARG A 371 -18.29 -20.57 -3.15
N VAL A 372 -18.91 -19.43 -3.34
CA VAL A 372 -19.65 -18.68 -2.31
C VAL A 372 -21.06 -18.43 -2.81
N PRO A 373 -21.98 -19.39 -2.64
CA PRO A 373 -23.36 -19.23 -3.09
C PRO A 373 -24.02 -17.98 -2.48
N GLY A 374 -24.63 -17.17 -3.32
CA GLY A 374 -25.31 -15.94 -2.90
C GLY A 374 -24.45 -14.68 -2.92
N LEU A 375 -23.14 -14.75 -3.23
CA LEU A 375 -22.27 -13.56 -3.32
C LEU A 375 -22.75 -12.59 -4.42
N TYR A 376 -23.41 -13.10 -5.46
CA TYR A 376 -23.87 -12.35 -6.64
C TYR A 376 -25.40 -12.32 -6.80
N ARG A 377 -26.15 -12.68 -5.77
CA ARG A 377 -27.62 -12.63 -5.82
C ARG A 377 -28.17 -11.30 -5.31
#